data_08fe15c967e941941a0fd8f2d1dd5a60
#
_entry.id   08fe15c967e941941a0fd8f2d1dd5a60
#
_cell.length_a   1.000
_cell.length_b   1.000
_cell.length_c   1.000
_cell.angle_alpha   90.00
_cell.angle_beta   90.00
_cell.angle_gamma   90.00
#
_symmetry.space_group_name_H-M   'P 1'
#
loop_
_entity.id
_entity.type
_entity.pdbx_description
1 polymer ?
#
loop_
_entity_poly.entity_id
_entity_poly.type
_entity_poly.pdbx_seq_one_letter_code
_entity_poly.pdbx_strand_id
1 'polypeptide(L)'
;GLNRGELSTVLAARGPAYRQNFASDTPCWLPDIAPTILATMGLPLDGTSGRPLVEALAGDTPGFGTAPEVETRVLSASLKGHEQYLRQWVIEGKTIVDCGWTAGTGAWTA
;
A
#
# COMPACT_ATOMS: atom_id res chain seq x y z
N GLY A 1 -6.69 0.09 -16.98
CA GLY A 1 -7.81 0.54 -16.17
C GLY A 1 -7.44 0.76 -14.73
N LEU A 2 -8.39 1.31 -13.99
CA LEU A 2 -8.23 1.60 -12.57
C LEU A 2 -9.05 0.66 -11.68
N ASN A 3 -9.56 -0.44 -12.23
CA ASN A 3 -10.28 -1.39 -11.39
C ASN A 3 -9.30 -2.14 -10.48
N ARG A 4 -9.80 -2.60 -9.33
CA ARG A 4 -8.96 -3.23 -8.32
C ARG A 4 -8.27 -4.50 -8.83
N GLY A 5 -8.94 -5.26 -9.70
CA GLY A 5 -8.36 -6.48 -10.27
C GLY A 5 -7.14 -6.23 -11.15
N GLU A 6 -7.07 -5.06 -11.80
CA GLU A 6 -5.92 -4.68 -12.63
C GLU A 6 -4.80 -4.03 -11.81
N LEU A 7 -5.15 -3.30 -10.75
CA LEU A 7 -4.17 -2.59 -9.93
C LEU A 7 -3.56 -3.47 -8.85
N SER A 8 -4.26 -4.50 -8.40
CA SER A 8 -3.80 -5.36 -7.32
C SER A 8 -2.87 -6.46 -7.85
N THR A 9 -1.81 -6.71 -7.08
CA THR A 9 -0.89 -7.80 -7.34
C THR A 9 -0.54 -8.49 -6.03
N VAL A 10 0.35 -9.46 -6.08
CA VAL A 10 0.78 -10.22 -4.91
C VAL A 10 2.20 -9.80 -4.56
N LEU A 11 2.42 -9.55 -3.27
CA LEU A 11 3.74 -9.37 -2.70
C LEU A 11 3.94 -10.43 -1.62
N ALA A 12 4.99 -11.21 -1.76
CA ALA A 12 5.37 -12.22 -0.77
C ALA A 12 6.87 -12.11 -0.50
N ALA A 13 7.25 -12.32 0.75
CA ALA A 13 8.64 -12.28 1.16
C ALA A 13 8.95 -13.47 2.08
N ARG A 14 10.16 -14.00 1.98
CA ARG A 14 10.64 -15.11 2.79
C ARG A 14 12.09 -14.88 3.17
N GLY A 15 12.42 -15.20 4.40
CA GLY A 15 13.78 -15.10 4.89
C GLY A 15 13.82 -14.79 6.39
N PRO A 16 15.00 -14.79 7.02
CA PRO A 16 15.13 -14.58 8.46
C PRO A 16 14.72 -13.17 8.90
N ALA A 17 14.74 -12.19 7.99
CA ALA A 17 14.33 -10.82 8.30
C ALA A 17 12.81 -10.62 8.30
N TYR A 18 12.04 -11.59 7.81
CA TYR A 18 10.60 -11.46 7.66
C TYR A 18 9.85 -12.36 8.64
N ARG A 19 8.66 -11.90 9.04
CA ARG A 19 7.79 -12.70 9.91
C ARG A 19 7.29 -13.93 9.16
N GLN A 20 7.24 -15.06 9.85
CA GLN A 20 6.67 -16.31 9.31
C GLN A 20 5.18 -16.38 9.58
N ASN A 21 4.46 -17.04 8.67
CA ASN A 21 3.02 -17.26 8.80
C ASN A 21 2.25 -15.97 9.06
N PHE A 22 2.62 -14.92 8.35
CA PHE A 22 2.07 -13.58 8.51
C PHE A 22 1.43 -13.12 7.20
N ALA A 23 0.23 -12.58 7.32
CA ALA A 23 -0.45 -11.90 6.22
C ALA A 23 -0.89 -10.52 6.70
N SER A 24 -0.75 -9.53 5.84
CA SER A 24 -1.09 -8.14 6.16
C SER A 24 -2.18 -7.64 5.23
N ASP A 25 -3.15 -6.94 5.79
CA ASP A 25 -4.16 -6.18 5.03
C ASP A 25 -3.76 -4.72 4.84
N THR A 26 -2.62 -4.32 5.38
CA THR A 26 -2.13 -2.94 5.22
C THR A 26 -1.74 -2.71 3.77
N PRO A 27 -2.28 -1.66 3.13
CA PRO A 27 -1.94 -1.38 1.74
C PRO A 27 -0.45 -1.11 1.56
N CYS A 28 0.10 -1.64 0.48
CA CYS A 28 1.47 -1.37 0.04
C CYS A 28 1.52 -1.29 -1.48
N TRP A 29 2.62 -0.78 -2.00
CA TRP A 29 2.80 -0.63 -3.43
C TRP A 29 4.26 -0.86 -3.83
N LEU A 30 4.54 -0.91 -5.12
CA LEU A 30 5.88 -1.28 -5.62
C LEU A 30 7.02 -0.44 -5.05
N PRO A 31 6.89 0.90 -4.89
CA PRO A 31 7.96 1.70 -4.30
C PRO A 31 8.35 1.33 -2.86
N ASP A 32 7.54 0.55 -2.16
CA ASP A 32 7.83 0.10 -0.80
C ASP A 32 8.86 -1.04 -0.74
N ILE A 33 9.12 -1.70 -1.84
CA ILE A 33 10.05 -2.84 -1.89
C ILE A 33 11.48 -2.41 -1.57
N ALA A 34 11.97 -1.37 -2.22
CA ALA A 34 13.33 -0.90 -2.03
C ALA A 34 13.62 -0.47 -0.57
N PRO A 35 12.82 0.40 0.07
CA PRO A 35 13.06 0.75 1.46
C PRO A 35 12.91 -0.44 2.42
N THR A 36 12.07 -1.41 2.10
CA THR A 36 11.95 -2.61 2.92
C THR A 36 13.22 -3.44 2.89
N ILE A 37 13.81 -3.64 1.71
CA ILE A 37 15.08 -4.35 1.58
C ILE A 37 16.20 -3.60 2.30
N LEU A 38 16.29 -2.28 2.10
CA LEU A 38 17.30 -1.46 2.77
C LEU A 38 17.18 -1.53 4.29
N ALA A 39 15.95 -1.53 4.81
CA ALA A 39 15.71 -1.66 6.24
C ALA A 39 16.21 -3.01 6.78
N THR A 40 16.03 -4.10 6.05
CA THR A 40 16.55 -5.42 6.45
C THR A 40 18.08 -5.47 6.47
N MET A 41 18.71 -4.64 5.68
CA MET A 41 20.17 -4.55 5.60
C MET A 41 20.76 -3.51 6.55
N GLY A 42 19.94 -2.77 7.28
CA GLY A 42 20.38 -1.68 8.15
C GLY A 42 20.97 -0.49 7.39
N LEU A 43 20.57 -0.30 6.15
CA LEU A 43 21.07 0.78 5.29
C LEU A 43 20.12 1.99 5.32
N PRO A 44 20.64 3.19 5.01
CA PRO A 44 19.79 4.40 4.92
C PRO A 44 18.71 4.27 3.87
N LEU A 45 17.55 4.87 4.14
CA LEU A 45 16.39 4.85 3.26
C LEU A 45 16.33 6.06 2.32
N ASP A 46 17.36 6.88 2.30
CA ASP A 46 17.42 8.10 1.49
C ASP A 46 17.24 7.80 0.00
N GLY A 47 16.46 8.63 -0.67
CA GLY A 47 16.21 8.47 -2.10
C GLY A 47 15.11 7.47 -2.44
N THR A 48 14.47 6.85 -1.47
CA THR A 48 13.33 5.97 -1.72
C THR A 48 12.02 6.74 -1.63
N SER A 49 11.04 6.38 -2.47
CA SER A 49 9.72 7.02 -2.51
C SER A 49 8.71 6.33 -1.61
N GLY A 50 8.90 5.05 -1.35
CA GLY A 50 8.01 4.24 -0.53
C GLY A 50 8.36 4.27 0.95
N ARG A 51 7.70 3.41 1.70
CA ARG A 51 7.96 3.19 3.13
C ARG A 51 8.46 1.76 3.35
N PRO A 52 9.30 1.50 4.35
CA PRO A 52 9.60 0.13 4.71
C PRO A 52 8.34 -0.55 5.29
N LEU A 53 8.11 -1.80 4.91
CA LEU A 53 6.96 -2.58 5.38
C LEU A 53 7.30 -3.19 6.74
N VAL A 54 7.39 -2.33 7.75
CA VAL A 54 7.85 -2.71 9.10
C VAL A 54 6.95 -3.76 9.75
N GLU A 55 5.67 -3.78 9.39
CA GLU A 55 4.71 -4.78 9.86
C GLU A 55 5.05 -6.21 9.45
N ALA A 56 5.83 -6.37 8.38
CA ALA A 56 6.25 -7.67 7.86
C ALA A 56 7.64 -8.10 8.32
N LEU A 57 8.36 -7.23 9.01
CA LEU A 57 9.73 -7.51 9.46
C LEU A 57 9.72 -8.22 10.80
N ALA A 58 10.62 -9.20 10.94
CA ALA A 58 10.90 -9.85 12.21
C ALA A 58 11.95 -9.03 12.98
N GLY A 59 11.82 -8.96 14.31
CA GLY A 59 12.82 -8.32 15.16
C GLY A 59 12.23 -7.75 16.44
N ASP A 60 13.11 -7.45 17.37
CA ASP A 60 12.75 -6.89 18.67
C ASP A 60 12.92 -5.37 18.72
N THR A 61 13.20 -4.74 17.58
CA THR A 61 13.37 -3.29 17.49
C THR A 61 12.03 -2.60 17.70
N PRO A 62 11.92 -1.61 18.57
CA PRO A 62 10.69 -0.86 18.75
C PRO A 62 10.19 -0.29 17.42
N GLY A 63 8.90 -0.49 17.12
CA GLY A 63 8.28 -0.08 15.88
C GLY A 63 8.24 -1.15 14.79
N PHE A 64 9.05 -2.20 14.88
CA PHE A 64 8.94 -3.32 13.95
C PHE A 64 7.69 -4.15 14.27
N GLY A 65 7.03 -4.60 13.21
CA GLY A 65 5.83 -5.42 13.35
C GLY A 65 4.55 -4.64 13.65
N THR A 66 4.62 -3.32 13.80
CA THR A 66 3.44 -2.48 14.05
C THR A 66 2.98 -1.87 12.72
N ALA A 67 1.76 -2.23 12.29
CA ALA A 67 1.18 -1.66 11.09
C ALA A 67 0.92 -0.16 11.26
N PRO A 68 1.21 0.68 10.25
CA PRO A 68 0.91 2.10 10.31
C PRO A 68 -0.59 2.36 10.22
N GLU A 69 -1.00 3.55 10.62
CA GLU A 69 -2.38 4.01 10.41
C GLU A 69 -2.63 4.25 8.92
N VAL A 70 -3.83 3.90 8.48
CA VAL A 70 -4.27 4.05 7.10
C VAL A 70 -5.49 4.95 7.06
N GLU A 71 -5.37 6.05 6.33
CA GLU A 71 -6.51 6.92 6.02
C GLU A 71 -7.05 6.56 4.64
N THR A 72 -8.36 6.44 4.52
CA THR A 72 -9.04 6.22 3.23
C THR A 72 -9.62 7.53 2.74
N ARG A 73 -9.37 7.83 1.47
CA ARG A 73 -9.88 9.04 0.83
C ARG A 73 -10.54 8.69 -0.48
N VAL A 74 -11.71 9.30 -0.75
CA VAL A 74 -12.40 9.16 -2.03
C VAL A 74 -12.49 10.54 -2.68
N LEU A 75 -11.96 10.64 -3.88
CA LEU A 75 -12.07 11.84 -4.72
C LEU A 75 -13.14 11.60 -5.79
N SER A 76 -13.82 12.65 -6.17
CA SER A 76 -14.80 12.58 -7.26
C SER A 76 -14.61 13.73 -8.24
N ALA A 77 -14.94 13.46 -9.49
CA ALA A 77 -14.95 14.46 -10.55
C ALA A 77 -16.17 14.24 -11.44
N SER A 78 -16.77 15.32 -11.90
CA SER A 78 -17.92 15.26 -12.81
C SER A 78 -17.64 16.10 -14.04
N LEU A 79 -17.92 15.53 -15.21
CA LEU A 79 -17.81 16.22 -16.48
C LEU A 79 -18.93 15.74 -17.42
N LYS A 80 -19.75 16.67 -17.89
CA LYS A 80 -20.83 16.39 -18.86
C LYS A 80 -21.76 15.26 -18.40
N GLY A 81 -22.13 15.25 -17.11
CA GLY A 81 -22.99 14.24 -16.54
C GLY A 81 -22.34 12.91 -16.22
N HIS A 82 -21.04 12.77 -16.47
CA HIS A 82 -20.29 11.58 -16.09
C HIS A 82 -19.58 11.85 -14.77
N GLU A 83 -19.82 11.02 -13.78
CA GLU A 83 -19.16 11.07 -12.50
C GLU A 83 -18.13 9.95 -12.40
N GLN A 84 -16.93 10.30 -11.97
CA GLN A 84 -15.85 9.36 -11.73
C GLN A 84 -15.36 9.49 -10.29
N TYR A 85 -14.92 8.39 -9.73
CA TYR A 85 -14.44 8.30 -8.36
C TYR A 85 -13.07 7.64 -8.34
N LEU A 86 -12.24 8.08 -7.38
CA LEU A 86 -10.92 7.52 -7.13
C LEU A 86 -10.76 7.30 -5.63
N ARG A 87 -10.53 6.06 -5.24
CA ARG A 87 -10.24 5.72 -3.85
C ARG A 87 -8.74 5.62 -3.65
N GLN A 88 -8.27 6.27 -2.59
CA GLN A 88 -6.87 6.33 -2.22
C GLN A 88 -6.69 5.93 -0.76
N TRP A 89 -5.52 5.39 -0.46
CA TRP A 89 -5.04 5.26 0.91
C TRP A 89 -3.92 6.27 1.14
N VAL A 90 -3.91 6.85 2.33
CA VAL A 90 -2.82 7.72 2.78
C VAL A 90 -2.16 7.05 3.97
N ILE A 91 -0.87 6.75 3.83
CA ILE A 91 -0.06 6.05 4.82
C ILE A 91 1.23 6.83 5.01
N GLU A 92 1.48 7.33 6.23
CA GLU A 92 2.68 8.11 6.55
C GLU A 92 2.94 9.26 5.56
N GLY A 93 1.87 9.97 5.18
CA GLY A 93 1.94 11.09 4.24
C GLY A 93 2.06 10.69 2.77
N LYS A 94 2.09 9.41 2.46
CA LYS A 94 2.18 8.89 1.09
C LYS A 94 0.82 8.43 0.61
N THR A 95 0.49 8.75 -0.64
CA THR A 95 -0.80 8.42 -1.24
C THR A 95 -0.65 7.24 -2.20
N ILE A 96 -1.47 6.22 -2.00
CA ILE A 96 -1.53 5.02 -2.83
C ILE A 96 -2.92 4.94 -3.45
N VAL A 97 -2.99 4.68 -4.75
CA VAL A 97 -4.27 4.48 -5.44
C VAL A 97 -4.78 3.06 -5.18
N ASP A 98 -5.99 2.93 -4.66
CA ASP A 98 -6.67 1.65 -4.53
C ASP A 98 -7.38 1.28 -5.82
N CYS A 99 -8.38 2.06 -6.20
CA CYS A 99 -9.17 1.80 -7.41
C CYS A 99 -9.92 3.05 -7.86
N GLY A 100 -10.36 3.02 -9.10
CA GLY A 100 -11.25 4.02 -9.67
C GLY A 100 -12.49 3.38 -10.29
N TRP A 101 -13.58 4.14 -10.35
CA TRP A 101 -14.82 3.66 -10.95
C TRP A 101 -15.68 4.83 -11.44
N THR A 102 -16.67 4.50 -12.25
CA THR A 102 -17.70 5.44 -12.69
C THR A 102 -18.99 5.20 -11.93
N ALA A 103 -19.83 6.22 -11.84
CA ALA A 103 -21.12 6.10 -11.19
C ALA A 103 -21.95 4.95 -11.79
N GLY A 104 -22.61 4.16 -10.94
CA GLY A 104 -23.41 3.01 -11.35
C GLY A 104 -22.65 1.71 -11.52
N THR A 105 -21.31 1.72 -11.40
CA THR A 105 -20.49 0.52 -11.40
C THR A 105 -19.97 0.24 -9.98
N GLY A 106 -19.95 -1.03 -9.57
CA GLY A 106 -19.40 -1.42 -8.28
C GLY A 106 -17.89 -1.33 -8.28
N ALA A 107 -17.34 -0.39 -7.57
CA ALA A 107 -15.92 -0.05 -7.69
C ALA A 107 -14.98 -1.06 -7.03
N TRP A 108 -15.32 -1.48 -5.84
CA TRP A 108 -14.48 -2.34 -5.02
C TRP A 108 -15.18 -3.63 -4.61
N THR A 109 -16.24 -3.98 -5.29
CA THR A 109 -17.00 -5.19 -5.02
C THR A 109 -16.60 -6.35 -5.93
N ALA A 110 -15.66 -6.13 -6.81
CA ALA A 110 -15.20 -7.18 -7.70
C ALA A 110 -13.97 -7.88 -7.16
#